data_d69630c363d5f8b68f2421b3cd02651c
#
_entry.id   d69630c363d5f8b68f2421b3cd02651c
#
_cell.length_a   1.000
_cell.length_b   1.000
_cell.length_c   1.000
_cell.angle_alpha   90.00
_cell.angle_beta   90.00
_cell.angle_gamma   90.00
#
_symmetry.space_group_name_H-M   'P 1'
#
loop_
_entity.id
_entity.type
_entity.pdbx_description
1 polymer ?
#
loop_
_entity_poly.entity_id
_entity_poly.type
_entity_poly.pdbx_seq_one_letter_code
_entity_poly.pdbx_strand_id
1 'polypeptide(L)'
;MVIVSYDISDNKKRAQFTKYLKRFGYRLQYSVFRIQNSKRILNNMIQDIENRFSKEFDDSDSIYVFHLSNTCEIKKYGYASHEDNDLIVV
;
A
#
# COMPACT_ATOMS: atom_id res chain seq x y z
N MET A 1 5.45 3.43 -11.46
CA MET A 1 4.65 3.71 -10.26
C MET A 1 4.09 2.42 -9.70
N VAL A 2 4.14 2.24 -8.41
CA VAL A 2 3.62 1.05 -7.75
C VAL A 2 2.58 1.46 -6.72
N ILE A 3 1.43 0.82 -6.80
CA ILE A 3 0.32 1.03 -5.87
C ILE A 3 0.03 -0.29 -5.17
N VAL A 4 -0.13 -0.24 -3.86
CA VAL A 4 -0.56 -1.39 -3.08
C VAL A 4 -1.92 -1.08 -2.48
N SER A 5 -2.87 -1.95 -2.76
CA SER A 5 -4.23 -1.86 -2.21
C SER A 5 -4.50 -3.13 -1.41
N TYR A 6 -5.13 -2.99 -0.26
CA TYR A 6 -5.36 -4.15 0.58
C TYR A 6 -6.71 -4.07 1.27
N ASP A 7 -7.22 -5.26 1.58
CA ASP A 7 -8.45 -5.43 2.34
C ASP A 7 -8.16 -6.52 3.38
N ILE A 8 -7.96 -6.11 4.62
CA ILE A 8 -7.59 -7.01 5.70
C ILE A 8 -8.60 -6.81 6.83
N SER A 9 -9.33 -7.86 7.15
CA SER A 9 -10.45 -7.77 8.08
C SER A 9 -10.03 -7.62 9.54
N ASP A 10 -8.95 -8.27 9.95
CA ASP A 10 -8.48 -8.18 11.32
C ASP A 10 -7.80 -6.85 11.59
N ASN A 11 -8.25 -6.14 12.60
CA ASN A 11 -7.75 -4.80 12.91
C ASN A 11 -6.25 -4.78 13.20
N LYS A 12 -5.77 -5.76 13.95
CA LYS A 12 -4.37 -5.82 14.33
C LYS A 12 -3.47 -6.13 13.13
N LYS A 13 -3.87 -7.09 12.33
CA LYS A 13 -3.11 -7.45 11.12
C LYS A 13 -3.10 -6.30 10.13
N ARG A 14 -4.23 -5.63 9.95
CA ARG A 14 -4.32 -4.48 9.08
C ARG A 14 -3.40 -3.36 9.55
N ALA A 15 -3.40 -3.07 10.84
CA ALA A 15 -2.53 -2.03 11.40
C ALA A 15 -1.06 -2.37 11.21
N GLN A 16 -0.70 -3.62 11.37
CA GLN A 16 0.68 -4.05 11.15
C GLN A 16 1.11 -3.88 9.70
N PHE A 17 0.25 -4.23 8.76
CA PHE A 17 0.57 -4.07 7.35
C PHE A 17 0.63 -2.60 6.96
N THR A 18 -0.27 -1.78 7.46
CA THR A 18 -0.24 -0.34 7.24
C THR A 18 1.08 0.26 7.72
N LYS A 19 1.50 -0.11 8.94
CA LYS A 19 2.77 0.36 9.49
C LYS A 19 3.95 -0.08 8.63
N TYR A 20 3.90 -1.29 8.13
CA TYR A 20 4.93 -1.81 7.24
C TYR A 20 5.02 -0.99 5.95
N LEU A 21 3.90 -0.70 5.31
CA LEU A 21 3.88 0.05 4.06
C LEU A 21 4.36 1.50 4.23
N LYS A 22 4.10 2.11 5.38
CA LYS A 22 4.56 3.47 5.65
C LYS A 22 6.07 3.63 5.60
N ARG A 23 6.80 2.55 5.74
CA ARG A 23 8.26 2.58 5.63
C ARG A 23 8.72 2.75 4.19
N PHE A 24 7.88 2.47 3.22
CA PHE A 24 8.28 2.39 1.82
C PHE A 24 7.52 3.34 0.90
N GLY A 25 6.55 4.05 1.43
CA GLY A 25 5.75 4.94 0.64
C GLY A 25 4.81 5.76 1.48
N TYR A 26 3.77 6.24 0.85
CA TYR A 26 2.80 7.08 1.54
C TYR A 26 1.37 6.71 1.14
N ARG A 27 0.46 7.06 2.02
CA ARG A 27 -0.96 6.70 1.90
C ARG A 27 -1.65 7.62 0.90
N LEU A 28 -2.36 7.02 -0.06
CA LEU A 28 -3.24 7.75 -0.97
C LEU A 28 -4.66 7.76 -0.44
N GLN A 29 -5.11 6.62 0.05
CA GLN A 29 -6.39 6.46 0.72
C GLN A 29 -6.21 5.47 1.83
N TYR A 30 -7.26 5.22 2.61
CA TYR A 30 -7.18 4.44 3.83
C TYR A 30 -6.43 3.11 3.65
N SER A 31 -6.71 2.38 2.58
CA SER A 31 -6.07 1.08 2.31
C SER A 31 -5.32 1.08 0.99
N VAL A 32 -4.82 2.24 0.56
CA VAL A 32 -4.12 2.37 -0.72
C VAL A 32 -2.86 3.17 -0.51
N PHE A 33 -1.73 2.58 -0.87
CA PHE A 33 -0.43 3.22 -0.72
C PHE A 33 0.28 3.33 -2.06
N ARG A 34 0.99 4.42 -2.24
CA ARG A 34 1.96 4.57 -3.32
C ARG A 34 3.33 4.25 -2.77
N ILE A 35 4.03 3.30 -3.42
CA ILE A 35 5.29 2.76 -2.94
C ILE A 35 6.44 3.30 -3.79
N GLN A 36 7.59 3.51 -3.17
CA GLN A 36 8.80 3.94 -3.87
C GLN A 36 9.10 2.98 -5.02
N ASN A 37 9.43 3.56 -6.17
CA ASN A 37 9.75 2.77 -7.34
C ASN A 37 11.21 2.33 -7.29
N SER A 38 11.50 1.42 -6.39
CA SER A 38 12.83 0.83 -6.23
C SER A 38 12.70 -0.67 -6.42
N LYS A 39 13.46 -1.22 -7.34
CA LYS A 39 13.38 -2.64 -7.64
C LYS A 39 13.72 -3.49 -6.41
N ARG A 40 14.72 -3.07 -5.64
CA ARG A 40 15.11 -3.81 -4.44
C ARG A 40 14.01 -3.78 -3.39
N ILE A 41 13.42 -2.61 -3.15
CA ILE A 41 12.33 -2.47 -2.18
C ILE A 41 11.14 -3.31 -2.61
N LEU A 42 10.79 -3.27 -3.88
CA LEU A 42 9.64 -4.01 -4.37
C LEU A 42 9.85 -5.52 -4.26
N ASN A 43 11.03 -6.00 -4.60
CA ASN A 43 11.32 -7.44 -4.48
C ASN A 43 11.25 -7.90 -3.03
N ASN A 44 11.81 -7.12 -2.11
CA ASN A 44 11.75 -7.45 -0.69
C ASN A 44 10.32 -7.43 -0.17
N MET A 45 9.54 -6.44 -0.60
CA MET A 45 8.14 -6.32 -0.19
C MET A 45 7.32 -7.51 -0.68
N ILE A 46 7.51 -7.92 -1.93
CA ILE A 46 6.78 -9.06 -2.47
C ILE A 46 7.12 -10.33 -1.70
N GLN A 47 8.39 -10.52 -1.36
CA GLN A 47 8.78 -11.66 -0.54
C GLN A 47 8.15 -11.62 0.85
N ASP A 48 8.11 -10.45 1.47
CA ASP A 48 7.47 -10.29 2.78
C ASP A 48 5.97 -10.57 2.70
N ILE A 49 5.31 -10.12 1.64
CA ILE A 49 3.89 -10.40 1.44
C ILE A 49 3.66 -11.89 1.28
N GLU A 50 4.45 -12.55 0.45
CA GLU A 50 4.27 -13.97 0.17
C GLU A 50 4.61 -14.86 1.35
N ASN A 51 5.67 -14.53 2.08
CA ASN A 51 6.22 -15.41 3.10
C ASN A 51 5.73 -15.09 4.51
N ARG A 52 5.15 -13.93 4.73
CA ARG A 52 4.74 -13.50 6.05
C ARG A 52 3.28 -13.06 6.08
N PHE A 53 2.95 -11.96 5.41
CA PHE A 53 1.62 -11.36 5.56
C PHE A 53 0.51 -12.26 5.02
N SER A 54 0.68 -12.79 3.81
CA SER A 54 -0.37 -13.60 3.20
C SER A 54 -0.63 -14.90 3.96
N LYS A 55 0.35 -15.38 4.70
CA LYS A 55 0.19 -16.61 5.45
C LYS A 55 -0.72 -16.47 6.67
N GLU A 56 -0.97 -15.23 7.09
CA GLU A 56 -1.86 -14.95 8.20
C GLU A 56 -3.24 -14.51 7.75
N PHE A 57 -3.52 -14.58 6.45
CA PHE A 57 -4.78 -14.10 5.88
C PHE A 57 -5.93 -15.06 6.12
N ASP A 58 -7.12 -14.45 6.29
CA ASP A 58 -8.38 -15.15 6.19
C ASP A 58 -8.85 -15.18 4.74
N ASP A 59 -9.94 -15.90 4.48
CA ASP A 59 -10.50 -16.01 3.13
C ASP A 59 -10.95 -14.65 2.56
N SER A 60 -11.25 -13.70 3.43
CA SER A 60 -11.70 -12.38 3.01
C SER A 60 -10.57 -11.37 2.82
N ASP A 61 -9.34 -11.75 3.14
CA ASP A 61 -8.21 -10.83 3.07
C ASP A 61 -7.57 -10.85 1.69
N SER A 62 -7.09 -9.69 1.25
CA SER A 62 -6.40 -9.59 -0.03
C SER A 62 -5.41 -8.45 -0.03
N ILE A 63 -4.36 -8.60 -0.84
CA ILE A 63 -3.42 -7.54 -1.17
C ILE A 63 -3.26 -7.53 -2.69
N TYR A 64 -3.40 -6.36 -3.28
CA TYR A 64 -3.15 -6.15 -4.71
C TYR A 64 -1.95 -5.26 -4.89
N VAL A 65 -1.04 -5.64 -5.76
CA VAL A 65 0.12 -4.83 -6.12
C VAL A 65 -0.02 -4.47 -7.60
N PHE A 66 -0.14 -3.19 -7.87
CA PHE A 66 -0.31 -2.69 -9.23
C PHE A 66 0.99 -2.05 -9.71
N HIS A 67 1.55 -2.58 -10.78
CA HIS A 67 2.67 -1.96 -11.47
C HIS A 67 2.13 -1.13 -12.61
N LEU A 68 2.26 0.18 -12.49
CA LEU A 68 1.68 1.12 -13.45
C LEU A 68 2.76 1.79 -14.28
N SER A 69 2.37 2.20 -15.48
CA SER A 69 3.26 2.91 -16.40
C SER A 69 3.75 4.22 -15.77
N ASN A 70 4.95 4.64 -16.14
CA ASN A 70 5.49 5.93 -15.71
C ASN A 70 4.69 7.11 -16.25
N THR A 71 3.89 6.88 -17.29
CA THR A 71 3.02 7.92 -17.84
C THR A 71 1.62 7.90 -17.22
N CYS A 72 1.40 7.03 -16.26
CA CYS A 72 0.12 6.95 -15.55
C CYS A 72 -0.10 8.22 -14.72
N GLU A 73 -1.34 8.68 -14.71
CA GLU A 73 -1.75 9.86 -13.95
C GLU A 73 -2.64 9.43 -12.80
N ILE A 74 -2.46 10.06 -11.65
CA ILE A 74 -3.38 9.90 -10.53
C ILE A 74 -3.98 11.26 -10.24
N LYS A 75 -5.31 11.34 -10.25
CA LYS A 75 -6.03 12.55 -9.89
C LYS A 75 -6.74 12.33 -8.57
N LYS A 76 -6.61 13.27 -7.68
CA LYS A 76 -7.27 13.23 -6.39
C LYS A 76 -8.30 14.34 -6.32
N TYR A 77 -9.49 13.98 -5.86
CA TYR A 77 -10.57 14.94 -5.64
C TYR A 77 -10.95 14.89 -4.16
N GLY A 78 -11.11 16.06 -3.58
CA GLY A 78 -11.44 16.18 -2.18
C GLY A 78 -10.22 16.51 -1.32
N TYR A 79 -10.49 16.80 -0.06
CA TYR A 79 -9.46 17.25 0.86
C TYR A 79 -9.23 16.29 2.02
N ALA A 80 -9.81 15.11 1.93
CA ALA A 80 -9.59 14.14 2.98
C ALA A 80 -8.10 13.86 3.09
N SER A 81 -7.54 14.13 4.26
CA SER A 81 -6.17 13.76 4.54
C SER A 81 -6.20 12.69 5.60
N HIS A 82 -5.36 11.73 5.44
CA HIS A 82 -5.13 10.75 6.45
C HIS A 82 -4.01 11.25 7.34
N GLU A 83 -3.62 10.49 8.30
CA GLU A 83 -2.65 10.92 9.28
C GLU A 83 -1.31 11.37 8.72
N ASP A 84 -1.03 11.02 7.50
CA ASP A 84 0.25 11.31 6.87
C ASP A 84 0.25 12.63 6.11
N ASN A 85 -0.31 13.57 6.53
CA ASN A 85 -0.57 14.92 6.02
C ASN A 85 0.33 15.51 4.95
N ASP A 86 1.43 14.92 4.65
CA ASP A 86 2.34 15.36 3.60
C ASP A 86 1.91 14.90 2.24
N LEU A 87 0.75 14.33 2.14
CA LEU A 87 0.21 13.83 0.91
C LEU A 87 -0.03 14.94 -0.07
N ILE A 88 0.46 14.76 -1.26
CA ILE A 88 0.34 15.73 -2.30
C ILE A 88 -1.01 15.62 -2.96
N VAL A 89 -1.65 16.74 -3.10
CA VAL A 89 -2.91 16.85 -3.80
C VAL A 89 -2.64 17.34 -5.20
N VAL A 90 -3.20 16.66 -6.14
CA VAL A 90 -2.97 17.00 -7.54
C VAL A 90 -4.26 17.40 -8.20
#